data_a4e4a275f5844a52ce861f05f87787ac
#
_entry.id   a4e4a275f5844a52ce861f05f87787ac
#
_cell.length_a   1.000
_cell.length_b   1.000
_cell.length_c   1.000
_cell.angle_alpha   90.00
_cell.angle_beta   90.00
_cell.angle_gamma   90.00
#
_symmetry.space_group_name_H-M   'P 1'
#
loop_
_entity.id
_entity.type
_entity.pdbx_description
1 polymer ?
#
loop_
_entity_poly.entity_id
_entity_poly.type
_entity_poly.pdbx_seq_one_letter_code
_entity_poly.pdbx_strand_id
1 'polypeptide(L)'
;MLKKLPAPILLLTTSLLPALFAQQTPPDVLPVSTSIIDASKYKTLQQALDAVPAAGGMVRIPPGEWHLDAPLHIHTTNTRIEGSGPATNLINRNESGEPAILIAHPDRTKVKKEARLWRANISNLRITGNPKSGDGILAEYVEEVFVQGVTVTKCGGNGIYLNHCYEDPRISDCLITYNAKTGLHLLGCHDIVVSANHFEENQDALHCIDSFNLCMNGNNLDDHLGKGVLIENTYGSVLSGNMIEECNGIAITLDRDCYGITLSANVIAHNGGGISLLDAHGCAVSANTLTIMKTDALFIGPNSGRITVTGNNFSNSHIGQGPKLVKRAENDLAAAGMVADGCRDCVISGNVFSGLTTKAIELRNSPSNLRFASNLVVDCTSDVTDDQSIPATAVQE
;
A
#
# COMPACT_ATOMS: atom_id res chain seq x y z
N MET A 1 52.85 38.94 36.94
CA MET A 1 51.82 38.77 37.97
C MET A 1 50.59 39.42 37.53
N LEU A 2 49.65 38.64 36.97
CA LEU A 2 48.30 39.09 36.56
C LEU A 2 47.33 38.20 37.33
N LYS A 3 46.58 38.86 38.24
CA LYS A 3 45.56 38.25 39.08
C LYS A 3 44.36 37.85 38.23
N LYS A 4 43.96 36.60 38.31
CA LYS A 4 42.69 36.09 37.79
C LYS A 4 41.57 36.52 38.72
N LEU A 5 40.54 37.19 38.16
CA LEU A 5 39.26 37.45 38.82
C LEU A 5 38.35 36.23 38.61
N PRO A 6 37.55 35.81 39.60
CA PRO A 6 36.58 34.73 39.44
C PRO A 6 35.34 35.22 38.76
N ALA A 7 34.79 34.39 37.87
CA ALA A 7 33.52 34.61 37.21
C ALA A 7 32.31 34.41 38.17
N PRO A 8 31.26 35.18 38.03
CA PRO A 8 30.09 35.03 38.88
C PRO A 8 29.29 33.79 38.52
N ILE A 9 28.96 32.98 39.51
CA ILE A 9 28.04 31.84 39.40
C ILE A 9 26.63 32.40 39.34
N LEU A 10 25.95 32.26 38.19
CA LEU A 10 24.54 32.60 38.03
C LEU A 10 23.73 31.42 38.57
N LEU A 11 23.15 31.54 39.74
CA LEU A 11 22.17 30.60 40.26
C LEU A 11 20.83 30.81 39.49
N LEU A 12 20.53 29.86 38.55
CA LEU A 12 19.19 29.75 38.00
C LEU A 12 18.30 29.10 39.07
N THR A 13 17.46 29.90 39.72
CA THR A 13 16.34 29.39 40.51
C THR A 13 15.21 29.00 39.56
N THR A 14 15.08 27.70 39.27
CA THR A 14 13.90 27.16 38.61
C THR A 14 12.73 27.18 39.61
N SER A 15 11.84 28.15 39.49
CA SER A 15 10.55 28.10 40.14
C SER A 15 9.69 27.02 39.48
N LEU A 16 9.60 25.86 40.15
CA LEU A 16 8.60 24.83 39.85
C LEU A 16 7.22 25.43 40.23
N LEU A 17 6.48 25.93 39.24
CA LEU A 17 5.05 26.12 39.37
C LEU A 17 4.42 24.71 39.45
N PRO A 18 3.70 24.36 40.52
CA PRO A 18 2.92 23.14 40.53
C PRO A 18 1.85 23.26 39.45
N ALA A 19 1.89 22.40 38.44
CA ALA A 19 0.77 22.22 37.55
C ALA A 19 -0.42 21.75 38.40
N LEU A 20 -1.39 22.63 38.60
CA LEU A 20 -2.70 22.25 39.09
C LEU A 20 -3.33 21.33 38.05
N PHE A 21 -3.07 20.04 38.18
CA PHE A 21 -3.96 19.04 37.60
C PHE A 21 -5.27 19.19 38.39
N ALA A 22 -6.24 19.88 37.80
CA ALA A 22 -7.60 19.81 38.26
C ALA A 22 -7.95 18.31 38.25
N GLN A 23 -8.07 17.71 39.45
CA GLN A 23 -8.68 16.39 39.59
C GLN A 23 -10.13 16.55 39.10
N GLN A 24 -10.35 16.17 37.83
CA GLN A 24 -11.70 15.91 37.35
C GLN A 24 -12.19 14.73 38.19
N THR A 25 -13.10 15.01 39.12
CA THR A 25 -13.88 13.95 39.74
C THR A 25 -14.48 13.12 38.61
N PRO A 26 -14.27 11.80 38.61
CA PRO A 26 -14.90 10.96 37.60
C PRO A 26 -16.41 11.21 37.65
N PRO A 27 -17.10 11.34 36.54
CA PRO A 27 -18.54 11.50 36.55
C PRO A 27 -19.16 10.30 37.29
N ASP A 28 -20.09 10.54 38.20
CA ASP A 28 -20.78 9.51 38.97
C ASP A 28 -21.56 8.52 38.11
N VAL A 29 -21.63 8.74 36.79
CA VAL A 29 -22.31 7.92 35.82
C VAL A 29 -21.35 7.70 34.65
N LEU A 30 -21.14 6.43 34.24
CA LEU A 30 -20.44 6.11 33.03
C LEU A 30 -21.11 6.82 31.83
N PRO A 31 -20.32 7.34 30.87
CA PRO A 31 -20.90 7.96 29.69
C PRO A 31 -21.88 7.00 29.02
N VAL A 32 -23.00 7.50 28.56
CA VAL A 32 -24.04 6.71 27.86
C VAL A 32 -23.35 5.94 26.74
N SER A 33 -23.44 4.61 26.77
CA SER A 33 -22.87 3.76 25.71
C SER A 33 -23.55 4.08 24.38
N THR A 34 -22.77 4.18 23.31
CA THR A 34 -23.30 4.23 21.94
C THR A 34 -24.15 3.00 21.67
N SER A 35 -25.22 3.15 20.89
CA SER A 35 -26.19 2.08 20.62
C SER A 35 -25.53 0.92 19.88
N ILE A 36 -25.74 -0.29 20.36
CA ILE A 36 -25.48 -1.53 19.60
C ILE A 36 -26.80 -1.99 18.99
N ILE A 37 -26.81 -2.05 17.68
CA ILE A 37 -27.96 -2.41 16.87
C ILE A 37 -27.76 -3.84 16.38
N ASP A 38 -28.67 -4.74 16.76
CA ASP A 38 -28.69 -6.11 16.26
C ASP A 38 -29.51 -6.15 14.97
N ALA A 39 -28.82 -6.40 13.84
CA ALA A 39 -29.41 -6.38 12.52
C ALA A 39 -30.53 -7.42 12.34
N SER A 40 -30.52 -8.54 13.11
CA SER A 40 -31.57 -9.56 13.05
C SER A 40 -32.95 -9.06 13.48
N LYS A 41 -33.01 -7.92 14.17
CA LYS A 41 -34.28 -7.31 14.63
C LYS A 41 -34.94 -6.41 13.60
N TYR A 42 -34.32 -6.26 12.40
CA TYR A 42 -34.80 -5.40 11.33
C TYR A 42 -35.16 -6.21 10.08
N LYS A 43 -36.04 -5.67 9.24
CA LYS A 43 -36.47 -6.36 8.01
C LYS A 43 -35.36 -6.37 6.95
N THR A 44 -34.50 -5.36 6.94
CA THR A 44 -33.37 -5.25 6.01
C THR A 44 -32.12 -4.73 6.76
N LEU A 45 -30.93 -5.00 6.24
CA LEU A 45 -29.69 -4.44 6.79
C LEU A 45 -29.66 -2.92 6.70
N GLN A 46 -30.24 -2.33 5.63
CA GLN A 46 -30.30 -0.87 5.51
C GLN A 46 -31.16 -0.25 6.63
N GLN A 47 -32.27 -0.87 6.99
CA GLN A 47 -33.06 -0.37 8.14
C GLN A 47 -32.29 -0.43 9.46
N ALA A 48 -31.43 -1.42 9.64
CA ALA A 48 -30.56 -1.48 10.81
C ALA A 48 -29.51 -0.33 10.79
N LEU A 49 -28.95 -0.01 9.63
CA LEU A 49 -28.04 1.13 9.45
C LEU A 49 -28.75 2.47 9.65
N ASP A 50 -29.95 2.63 9.14
CA ASP A 50 -30.76 3.84 9.28
C ASP A 50 -31.19 4.08 10.75
N ALA A 51 -31.17 3.03 11.57
CA ALA A 51 -31.45 3.14 13.01
C ALA A 51 -30.22 3.61 13.83
N VAL A 52 -29.05 3.80 13.21
CA VAL A 52 -27.87 4.34 13.89
C VAL A 52 -28.13 5.78 14.31
N PRO A 53 -28.01 6.13 15.60
CA PRO A 53 -28.20 7.50 16.05
C PRO A 53 -27.22 8.48 15.40
N ALA A 54 -27.57 9.75 15.33
CA ALA A 54 -26.69 10.80 14.78
C ALA A 54 -25.32 10.90 15.48
N ALA A 55 -25.22 10.47 16.73
CA ALA A 55 -23.97 10.39 17.48
C ALA A 55 -23.06 9.20 17.06
N GLY A 56 -23.61 8.28 16.26
CA GLY A 56 -22.95 7.04 15.84
C GLY A 56 -23.42 5.82 16.62
N GLY A 57 -22.93 4.66 16.21
CA GLY A 57 -23.26 3.37 16.82
C GLY A 57 -22.63 2.19 16.08
N MET A 58 -22.90 0.99 16.59
CA MET A 58 -22.43 -0.25 15.98
C MET A 58 -23.63 -1.06 15.50
N VAL A 59 -23.57 -1.52 14.24
CA VAL A 59 -24.52 -2.50 13.69
C VAL A 59 -23.85 -3.86 13.70
N ARG A 60 -24.36 -4.77 14.50
CA ARG A 60 -23.90 -6.16 14.56
C ARG A 60 -24.72 -7.03 13.62
N ILE A 61 -24.03 -7.68 12.68
CA ILE A 61 -24.65 -8.58 11.71
C ILE A 61 -24.35 -10.02 12.12
N PRO A 62 -25.37 -10.84 12.42
CA PRO A 62 -25.19 -12.24 12.78
C PRO A 62 -24.61 -13.08 11.64
N PRO A 63 -24.12 -14.30 11.95
CA PRO A 63 -23.74 -15.26 10.92
C PRO A 63 -24.90 -15.54 9.95
N GLY A 64 -24.58 -15.78 8.68
CA GLY A 64 -25.54 -16.09 7.63
C GLY A 64 -25.20 -15.42 6.31
N GLU A 65 -25.98 -15.74 5.30
CA GLU A 65 -25.92 -15.12 3.97
C GLU A 65 -26.94 -13.97 3.89
N TRP A 66 -26.43 -12.78 3.63
CA TRP A 66 -27.22 -11.56 3.56
C TRP A 66 -27.21 -11.02 2.14
N HIS A 67 -28.32 -11.18 1.45
CA HIS A 67 -28.43 -10.78 0.06
C HIS A 67 -28.71 -9.30 -0.09
N LEU A 68 -27.90 -8.63 -0.91
CA LEU A 68 -27.98 -7.20 -1.19
C LEU A 68 -28.42 -7.01 -2.65
N ASP A 69 -29.61 -6.48 -2.85
CA ASP A 69 -30.12 -6.09 -4.17
C ASP A 69 -29.78 -4.63 -4.52
N ALA A 70 -29.35 -3.85 -3.52
CA ALA A 70 -28.85 -2.48 -3.62
C ALA A 70 -27.72 -2.28 -2.62
N PRO A 71 -26.87 -1.25 -2.79
CA PRO A 71 -25.80 -0.94 -1.86
C PRO A 71 -26.29 -0.73 -0.43
N LEU A 72 -25.53 -1.24 0.55
CA LEU A 72 -25.68 -0.82 1.93
C LEU A 72 -25.04 0.56 2.08
N HIS A 73 -25.81 1.57 2.38
CA HIS A 73 -25.35 2.94 2.48
C HIS A 73 -25.06 3.32 3.94
N ILE A 74 -23.77 3.53 4.27
CA ILE A 74 -23.34 4.11 5.52
C ILE A 74 -23.25 5.63 5.32
N HIS A 75 -24.15 6.36 5.97
CA HIS A 75 -24.26 7.82 5.84
C HIS A 75 -24.24 8.57 7.18
N THR A 76 -23.91 7.85 8.25
CA THR A 76 -23.82 8.40 9.60
C THR A 76 -22.38 8.30 10.11
N THR A 77 -21.85 9.41 10.64
CA THR A 77 -20.54 9.48 11.30
C THR A 77 -20.45 8.52 12.50
N ASN A 78 -19.24 8.09 12.85
CA ASN A 78 -18.98 7.18 13.99
C ASN A 78 -19.72 5.84 13.88
N THR A 79 -19.88 5.32 12.67
CA THR A 79 -20.61 4.07 12.43
C THR A 79 -19.67 2.89 12.24
N ARG A 80 -19.89 1.83 13.01
CA ARG A 80 -19.22 0.54 12.84
C ARG A 80 -20.21 -0.52 12.37
N ILE A 81 -19.85 -1.24 11.30
CA ILE A 81 -20.47 -2.51 10.93
C ILE A 81 -19.56 -3.65 11.38
N GLU A 82 -20.10 -4.59 12.11
CA GLU A 82 -19.36 -5.75 12.60
C GLU A 82 -20.12 -7.06 12.32
N GLY A 83 -19.46 -7.97 11.61
CA GLY A 83 -19.93 -9.34 11.41
C GLY A 83 -19.37 -10.33 12.43
N SER A 84 -19.55 -11.60 12.15
CA SER A 84 -19.04 -12.74 12.94
C SER A 84 -17.93 -13.50 12.16
N GLY A 85 -16.99 -12.76 11.59
CA GLY A 85 -15.97 -13.30 10.70
C GLY A 85 -16.55 -13.75 9.35
N PRO A 86 -15.91 -14.70 8.65
CA PRO A 86 -16.35 -15.18 7.34
C PRO A 86 -17.75 -15.81 7.31
N ALA A 87 -18.29 -16.16 8.48
CA ALA A 87 -19.63 -16.70 8.62
C ALA A 87 -20.74 -15.64 8.36
N THR A 88 -20.42 -14.34 8.45
CA THR A 88 -21.30 -13.27 8.01
C THR A 88 -20.92 -12.91 6.57
N ASN A 89 -21.71 -13.36 5.60
CA ASN A 89 -21.45 -13.13 4.17
C ASN A 89 -22.48 -12.17 3.56
N LEU A 90 -22.04 -11.00 3.15
CA LEU A 90 -22.84 -10.06 2.37
C LEU A 90 -22.70 -10.40 0.90
N ILE A 91 -23.79 -10.85 0.27
CA ILE A 91 -23.79 -11.27 -1.13
C ILE A 91 -24.40 -10.16 -1.97
N ASN A 92 -23.58 -9.45 -2.74
CA ASN A 92 -24.02 -8.42 -3.66
C ASN A 92 -24.65 -9.07 -4.91
N ARG A 93 -25.95 -8.95 -5.06
CA ARG A 93 -26.71 -9.51 -6.18
C ARG A 93 -27.04 -8.50 -7.27
N ASN A 94 -26.69 -7.22 -7.08
CA ASN A 94 -26.96 -6.25 -8.14
C ASN A 94 -26.11 -6.58 -9.39
N GLU A 95 -26.65 -6.26 -10.55
CA GLU A 95 -26.02 -6.47 -11.85
C GLU A 95 -25.88 -5.15 -12.63
N SER A 96 -25.96 -4.01 -11.93
CA SER A 96 -25.90 -2.66 -12.51
C SER A 96 -24.59 -1.92 -12.24
N GLY A 97 -23.55 -2.62 -11.71
CA GLY A 97 -22.26 -2.03 -11.42
C GLY A 97 -22.22 -1.27 -10.08
N GLU A 98 -23.20 -1.47 -9.20
CA GLU A 98 -23.24 -0.81 -7.90
C GLU A 98 -22.41 -1.58 -6.87
N PRO A 99 -21.76 -0.89 -5.89
CA PRO A 99 -20.98 -1.53 -4.85
C PRO A 99 -21.86 -2.33 -3.87
N ALA A 100 -21.25 -3.23 -3.10
CA ALA A 100 -21.96 -3.89 -1.99
C ALA A 100 -22.17 -2.93 -0.82
N ILE A 101 -21.14 -2.16 -0.46
CA ILE A 101 -21.19 -1.15 0.60
C ILE A 101 -20.75 0.20 0.02
N LEU A 102 -21.56 1.22 0.22
CA LEU A 102 -21.24 2.62 -0.07
C LEU A 102 -21.10 3.41 1.23
N ILE A 103 -19.93 4.01 1.44
CA ILE A 103 -19.68 4.91 2.56
C ILE A 103 -19.56 6.32 2.00
N ALA A 104 -20.59 7.13 2.15
CA ALA A 104 -20.59 8.48 1.62
C ALA A 104 -21.65 9.34 2.31
N HIS A 105 -21.37 10.65 2.41
CA HIS A 105 -22.42 11.61 2.73
C HIS A 105 -23.49 11.61 1.64
N PRO A 106 -24.79 11.83 1.95
CA PRO A 106 -25.84 11.88 0.93
C PRO A 106 -25.58 12.84 -0.22
N ASP A 107 -24.94 13.98 0.06
CA ASP A 107 -24.55 14.97 -0.96
C ASP A 107 -23.22 14.62 -1.68
N ARG A 108 -22.54 13.56 -1.25
CA ARG A 108 -21.29 13.03 -1.82
C ARG A 108 -20.24 14.14 -2.06
N THR A 109 -19.83 14.34 -3.32
CA THR A 109 -18.75 15.29 -3.69
C THR A 109 -19.11 16.78 -3.46
N LYS A 110 -20.37 17.12 -3.23
CA LYS A 110 -20.81 18.51 -2.96
C LYS A 110 -20.70 18.90 -1.50
N VAL A 111 -20.43 17.94 -0.60
CA VAL A 111 -20.34 18.20 0.82
C VAL A 111 -19.06 18.98 1.16
N LYS A 112 -19.18 20.01 1.98
CA LYS A 112 -18.03 20.76 2.49
C LYS A 112 -17.20 19.87 3.44
N LYS A 113 -15.90 20.16 3.58
CA LYS A 113 -14.96 19.38 4.41
C LYS A 113 -15.52 19.17 5.85
N GLU A 114 -16.12 20.18 6.42
CA GLU A 114 -16.64 20.17 7.81
C GLU A 114 -17.87 19.27 8.00
N ALA A 115 -18.53 18.90 6.91
CA ALA A 115 -19.72 18.05 6.92
C ALA A 115 -19.46 16.64 6.35
N ARG A 116 -18.21 16.29 6.08
CA ARG A 116 -17.86 14.93 5.63
C ARG A 116 -18.15 13.90 6.72
N LEU A 117 -18.29 12.66 6.32
CA LEU A 117 -18.38 11.55 7.27
C LEU A 117 -17.05 11.30 7.94
N TRP A 118 -17.10 10.96 9.22
CA TRP A 118 -15.94 10.62 10.02
C TRP A 118 -16.10 9.25 10.68
N ARG A 119 -15.01 8.49 10.74
CA ARG A 119 -14.90 7.25 11.52
C ARG A 119 -15.93 6.20 11.11
N ALA A 120 -15.87 5.79 9.85
CA ALA A 120 -16.59 4.62 9.37
C ALA A 120 -15.69 3.37 9.51
N ASN A 121 -16.21 2.33 10.17
CA ASN A 121 -15.47 1.10 10.37
C ASN A 121 -16.28 -0.11 9.87
N ILE A 122 -15.62 -0.97 9.06
CA ILE A 122 -16.17 -2.25 8.61
C ILE A 122 -15.24 -3.36 9.08
N SER A 123 -15.78 -4.34 9.79
CA SER A 123 -14.95 -5.39 10.38
C SER A 123 -15.61 -6.78 10.42
N ASN A 124 -14.74 -7.79 10.37
CA ASN A 124 -15.07 -9.19 10.68
C ASN A 124 -16.26 -9.72 9.87
N LEU A 125 -16.24 -9.58 8.55
CA LEU A 125 -17.28 -10.12 7.66
C LEU A 125 -16.70 -10.47 6.28
N ARG A 126 -17.52 -11.11 5.47
CA ARG A 126 -17.22 -11.41 4.08
C ARG A 126 -18.15 -10.64 3.15
N ILE A 127 -17.61 -10.16 2.04
CA ILE A 127 -18.34 -9.56 0.92
C ILE A 127 -18.08 -10.41 -0.31
N THR A 128 -19.13 -10.92 -0.92
CA THR A 128 -19.07 -11.69 -2.16
C THR A 128 -19.82 -10.96 -3.25
N GLY A 129 -19.11 -10.57 -4.29
CA GLY A 129 -19.70 -9.92 -5.48
C GLY A 129 -20.13 -10.93 -6.56
N ASN A 130 -20.37 -10.40 -7.75
CA ASN A 130 -20.57 -11.13 -9.00
C ASN A 130 -19.94 -10.35 -10.16
N PRO A 131 -19.74 -10.94 -11.35
CA PRO A 131 -19.05 -10.29 -12.46
C PRO A 131 -19.68 -8.99 -12.98
N LYS A 132 -20.95 -8.73 -12.67
CA LYS A 132 -21.68 -7.52 -13.08
C LYS A 132 -21.86 -6.52 -11.94
N SER A 133 -21.46 -6.87 -10.71
CA SER A 133 -21.50 -5.94 -9.57
C SER A 133 -20.40 -4.86 -9.72
N GLY A 134 -20.50 -3.82 -8.92
CA GLY A 134 -19.43 -2.84 -8.76
C GLY A 134 -18.38 -3.29 -7.75
N ASP A 135 -17.86 -2.33 -7.00
CA ASP A 135 -16.85 -2.56 -5.97
C ASP A 135 -17.41 -3.33 -4.75
N GLY A 136 -16.56 -3.99 -4.01
CA GLY A 136 -16.96 -4.59 -2.75
C GLY A 136 -17.28 -3.50 -1.72
N ILE A 137 -16.36 -2.57 -1.52
CA ILE A 137 -16.53 -1.38 -0.67
C ILE A 137 -16.12 -0.15 -1.48
N LEU A 138 -17.00 0.83 -1.56
CA LEU A 138 -16.71 2.17 -2.10
C LEU A 138 -16.87 3.19 -0.97
N ALA A 139 -15.81 3.95 -0.68
CA ALA A 139 -15.86 5.09 0.23
C ALA A 139 -15.52 6.38 -0.54
N GLU A 140 -16.34 7.41 -0.39
CA GLU A 140 -16.14 8.68 -1.08
C GLU A 140 -16.18 9.86 -0.11
N TYR A 141 -15.09 10.64 -0.08
CA TYR A 141 -14.95 11.85 0.75
C TYR A 141 -15.24 11.58 2.24
N VAL A 142 -14.60 10.54 2.77
CA VAL A 142 -14.75 10.10 4.16
C VAL A 142 -13.42 10.26 4.88
N GLU A 143 -13.47 10.73 6.12
CA GLU A 143 -12.33 10.85 7.00
C GLU A 143 -12.27 9.64 7.94
N GLU A 144 -11.08 9.08 8.19
CA GLU A 144 -10.87 7.91 9.07
C GLU A 144 -11.71 6.67 8.69
N VAL A 145 -11.51 6.14 7.47
CA VAL A 145 -12.14 4.87 7.04
C VAL A 145 -11.28 3.70 7.50
N PHE A 146 -11.87 2.78 8.27
CA PHE A 146 -11.19 1.55 8.71
C PHE A 146 -11.88 0.31 8.17
N VAL A 147 -11.13 -0.55 7.48
CA VAL A 147 -11.56 -1.87 7.01
C VAL A 147 -10.62 -2.90 7.60
N GLN A 148 -11.13 -3.79 8.46
CA GLN A 148 -10.31 -4.73 9.21
C GLN A 148 -10.91 -6.12 9.28
N GLY A 149 -10.11 -7.16 8.97
CA GLY A 149 -10.54 -8.55 9.07
C GLY A 149 -11.69 -8.88 8.11
N VAL A 150 -11.69 -8.27 6.92
CA VAL A 150 -12.76 -8.42 5.92
C VAL A 150 -12.26 -9.25 4.76
N THR A 151 -13.07 -10.23 4.32
CA THR A 151 -12.85 -10.89 3.04
C THR A 151 -13.67 -10.20 1.97
N VAL A 152 -13.03 -9.73 0.87
CA VAL A 152 -13.71 -9.14 -0.28
C VAL A 152 -13.36 -9.93 -1.53
N THR A 153 -14.37 -10.53 -2.17
CA THR A 153 -14.11 -11.47 -3.26
C THR A 153 -15.13 -11.40 -4.38
N LYS A 154 -14.67 -11.67 -5.60
CA LYS A 154 -15.51 -11.85 -6.82
C LYS A 154 -16.34 -10.62 -7.18
N CYS A 155 -15.88 -9.42 -6.87
CA CYS A 155 -16.51 -8.19 -7.30
C CYS A 155 -16.22 -7.92 -8.78
N GLY A 156 -17.21 -7.41 -9.51
CA GLY A 156 -17.06 -6.99 -10.91
C GLY A 156 -16.30 -5.67 -11.05
N GLY A 157 -16.16 -4.91 -9.96
CA GLY A 157 -15.33 -3.73 -9.81
C GLY A 157 -14.04 -4.03 -9.05
N ASN A 158 -13.59 -3.05 -8.25
CA ASN A 158 -12.48 -3.21 -7.32
C ASN A 158 -12.93 -4.00 -6.07
N GLY A 159 -11.98 -4.56 -5.35
CA GLY A 159 -12.29 -5.11 -4.02
C GLY A 159 -12.70 -3.98 -3.07
N ILE A 160 -11.80 -3.03 -2.84
CA ILE A 160 -12.02 -1.83 -2.03
C ILE A 160 -11.58 -0.61 -2.85
N TYR A 161 -12.43 0.40 -2.90
CA TYR A 161 -12.13 1.67 -3.55
C TYR A 161 -12.31 2.83 -2.56
N LEU A 162 -11.22 3.54 -2.26
CA LEU A 162 -11.22 4.76 -1.49
C LEU A 162 -11.01 5.95 -2.43
N ASN A 163 -12.01 6.81 -2.53
CA ASN A 163 -12.01 7.98 -3.40
C ASN A 163 -12.03 9.25 -2.56
N HIS A 164 -10.89 9.97 -2.52
CA HIS A 164 -10.70 11.18 -1.70
C HIS A 164 -11.02 10.95 -0.21
N CYS A 165 -10.48 9.86 0.34
CA CYS A 165 -10.55 9.58 1.78
C CYS A 165 -9.28 10.09 2.46
N TYR A 166 -9.47 10.85 3.53
CA TYR A 166 -8.40 11.54 4.23
C TYR A 166 -8.36 11.16 5.71
N GLU A 167 -7.35 11.70 6.43
CA GLU A 167 -7.18 11.48 7.87
C GLU A 167 -7.19 9.99 8.20
N ASP A 168 -6.05 9.36 7.98
CA ASP A 168 -5.73 8.01 8.46
C ASP A 168 -6.61 6.84 7.95
N PRO A 169 -6.94 6.71 6.66
CA PRO A 169 -7.62 5.50 6.18
C PRO A 169 -6.75 4.26 6.42
N ARG A 170 -7.37 3.16 6.90
CA ARG A 170 -6.67 1.92 7.26
C ARG A 170 -7.34 0.70 6.68
N ILE A 171 -6.56 -0.12 5.99
CA ILE A 171 -6.97 -1.43 5.48
C ILE A 171 -5.99 -2.45 6.06
N SER A 172 -6.50 -3.33 6.93
CA SER A 172 -5.65 -4.30 7.63
C SER A 172 -6.31 -5.67 7.83
N ASP A 173 -5.49 -6.71 7.90
CA ASP A 173 -5.93 -8.09 8.15
C ASP A 173 -7.02 -8.58 7.18
N CYS A 174 -7.05 -8.06 5.96
CA CYS A 174 -8.07 -8.37 4.96
C CYS A 174 -7.58 -9.43 3.97
N LEU A 175 -8.52 -10.22 3.44
CA LEU A 175 -8.34 -11.10 2.30
C LEU A 175 -9.10 -10.52 1.11
N ILE A 176 -8.37 -10.06 0.08
CA ILE A 176 -8.94 -9.33 -1.06
C ILE A 176 -8.58 -10.08 -2.35
N THR A 177 -9.56 -10.85 -2.90
CA THR A 177 -9.25 -11.85 -3.91
C THR A 177 -10.26 -11.91 -5.03
N TYR A 178 -9.81 -12.32 -6.24
CA TYR A 178 -10.67 -12.61 -7.39
C TYR A 178 -11.55 -11.43 -7.83
N ASN A 179 -11.12 -10.19 -7.63
CA ASN A 179 -11.87 -9.03 -8.09
C ASN A 179 -11.48 -8.69 -9.53
N ALA A 180 -12.46 -8.32 -10.36
CA ALA A 180 -12.26 -8.11 -11.79
C ALA A 180 -11.37 -6.90 -12.12
N LYS A 181 -11.23 -5.98 -11.17
CA LYS A 181 -10.32 -4.83 -11.24
C LYS A 181 -9.27 -4.91 -10.12
N THR A 182 -8.86 -3.78 -9.62
CA THR A 182 -7.85 -3.68 -8.55
C THR A 182 -8.37 -4.20 -7.21
N GLY A 183 -7.53 -4.93 -6.48
CA GLY A 183 -7.88 -5.35 -5.12
C GLY A 183 -8.15 -4.16 -4.22
N LEU A 184 -7.20 -3.20 -4.13
CA LEU A 184 -7.35 -1.94 -3.41
C LEU A 184 -7.01 -0.75 -4.32
N HIS A 185 -8.00 0.07 -4.64
CA HIS A 185 -7.84 1.31 -5.40
C HIS A 185 -7.90 2.54 -4.48
N LEU A 186 -6.88 3.39 -4.54
CA LEU A 186 -6.73 4.61 -3.74
C LEU A 186 -6.60 5.80 -4.68
N LEU A 187 -7.58 6.70 -4.69
CA LEU A 187 -7.56 7.91 -5.50
C LEU A 187 -7.65 9.15 -4.61
N GLY A 188 -6.64 10.00 -4.67
CA GLY A 188 -6.63 11.28 -3.95
C GLY A 188 -6.68 11.11 -2.42
N CYS A 189 -6.10 10.05 -1.89
CA CYS A 189 -6.10 9.74 -0.46
C CYS A 189 -4.80 10.16 0.22
N HIS A 190 -4.80 10.36 1.55
CA HIS A 190 -3.57 10.59 2.31
C HIS A 190 -3.57 9.97 3.71
N ASP A 191 -2.34 9.84 4.25
CA ASP A 191 -2.04 9.25 5.56
C ASP A 191 -2.52 7.79 5.68
N ILE A 192 -2.31 7.03 4.58
CA ILE A 192 -2.90 5.72 4.36
C ILE A 192 -2.06 4.62 4.99
N VAL A 193 -2.69 3.70 5.70
CA VAL A 193 -2.05 2.48 6.20
C VAL A 193 -2.66 1.24 5.56
N VAL A 194 -1.82 0.43 4.89
CA VAL A 194 -2.18 -0.86 4.28
C VAL A 194 -1.27 -1.93 4.86
N SER A 195 -1.79 -2.79 5.74
CA SER A 195 -0.93 -3.71 6.49
C SER A 195 -1.54 -5.08 6.73
N ALA A 196 -0.70 -6.11 6.70
CA ALA A 196 -1.09 -7.48 7.01
C ALA A 196 -2.26 -8.01 6.16
N ASN A 197 -2.40 -7.54 4.92
CA ASN A 197 -3.42 -8.04 4.01
C ASN A 197 -2.87 -9.13 3.11
N HIS A 198 -3.77 -9.98 2.62
CA HIS A 198 -3.52 -10.91 1.54
C HIS A 198 -4.33 -10.51 0.31
N PHE A 199 -3.63 -10.24 -0.77
CA PHE A 199 -4.19 -9.96 -2.09
C PHE A 199 -3.87 -11.12 -3.01
N GLU A 200 -4.87 -11.64 -3.74
CA GLU A 200 -4.68 -12.81 -4.61
C GLU A 200 -5.60 -12.74 -5.82
N GLU A 201 -5.08 -13.06 -6.99
CA GLU A 201 -5.83 -13.17 -8.25
C GLU A 201 -6.79 -12.00 -8.55
N ASN A 202 -6.42 -10.76 -8.20
CA ASN A 202 -7.11 -9.58 -8.73
C ASN A 202 -6.47 -9.18 -10.08
N GLN A 203 -7.10 -8.26 -10.83
CA GLN A 203 -6.44 -7.70 -12.01
C GLN A 203 -5.09 -7.06 -11.62
N ASP A 204 -5.08 -6.16 -10.64
CA ASP A 204 -3.89 -5.64 -9.98
C ASP A 204 -4.11 -5.71 -8.45
N ALA A 205 -3.04 -5.82 -7.65
CA ALA A 205 -3.23 -5.86 -6.20
C ALA A 205 -3.62 -4.50 -5.64
N LEU A 206 -2.80 -3.48 -5.90
CA LEU A 206 -3.01 -2.12 -5.40
C LEU A 206 -2.70 -1.06 -6.46
N HIS A 207 -3.58 -0.09 -6.59
CA HIS A 207 -3.36 1.12 -7.37
C HIS A 207 -3.54 2.35 -6.48
N CYS A 208 -2.49 3.16 -6.34
CA CYS A 208 -2.48 4.40 -5.57
C CYS A 208 -2.16 5.56 -6.52
N ILE A 209 -3.08 6.49 -6.66
CA ILE A 209 -2.95 7.60 -7.60
C ILE A 209 -3.34 8.93 -6.96
N ASP A 210 -2.63 10.02 -7.30
CA ASP A 210 -2.86 11.38 -6.83
C ASP A 210 -2.93 11.46 -5.29
N SER A 211 -2.10 10.66 -4.61
CA SER A 211 -2.16 10.41 -3.17
C SER A 211 -0.82 10.74 -2.50
N PHE A 212 -0.74 10.60 -1.17
CA PHE A 212 0.53 10.73 -0.44
C PHE A 212 0.49 10.05 0.92
N ASN A 213 1.70 9.85 1.49
CA ASN A 213 1.91 9.21 2.79
C ASN A 213 1.29 7.79 2.87
N LEU A 214 1.48 6.99 1.80
CA LEU A 214 1.12 5.56 1.85
C LEU A 214 2.16 4.80 2.67
N CYS A 215 1.74 4.19 3.76
CA CYS A 215 2.49 3.20 4.53
C CYS A 215 1.95 1.81 4.23
N MET A 216 2.65 1.07 3.34
CA MET A 216 2.28 -0.30 2.94
C MET A 216 3.30 -1.29 3.47
N ASN A 217 2.90 -2.16 4.42
CA ASN A 217 3.83 -3.08 5.07
C ASN A 217 3.23 -4.43 5.44
N GLY A 218 4.05 -5.47 5.36
CA GLY A 218 3.69 -6.82 5.80
C GLY A 218 2.52 -7.44 5.05
N ASN A 219 2.32 -7.08 3.76
CA ASN A 219 1.28 -7.68 2.94
C ASN A 219 1.83 -8.83 2.10
N ASN A 220 0.96 -9.77 1.75
CA ASN A 220 1.20 -10.79 0.74
C ASN A 220 0.40 -10.46 -0.53
N LEU A 221 1.07 -10.37 -1.68
CA LEU A 221 0.49 -10.12 -2.98
C LEU A 221 0.86 -11.30 -3.89
N ASP A 222 -0.14 -12.05 -4.33
CA ASP A 222 0.06 -13.33 -4.99
C ASP A 222 -0.81 -13.50 -6.23
N ASP A 223 -0.27 -14.09 -7.30
CA ASP A 223 -0.98 -14.52 -8.52
C ASP A 223 -1.81 -13.42 -9.22
N HIS A 224 -1.36 -12.17 -9.23
CA HIS A 224 -2.12 -11.11 -9.90
C HIS A 224 -2.07 -11.20 -11.41
N LEU A 225 -3.24 -10.99 -12.07
CA LEU A 225 -3.38 -11.06 -13.53
C LEU A 225 -2.61 -9.94 -14.25
N GLY A 226 -2.38 -8.82 -13.58
CA GLY A 226 -1.61 -7.68 -14.05
C GLY A 226 -0.46 -7.35 -13.11
N LYS A 227 -0.46 -6.13 -12.55
CA LYS A 227 0.61 -5.61 -11.69
C LYS A 227 0.37 -5.96 -10.22
N GLY A 228 1.46 -6.03 -9.45
CA GLY A 228 1.37 -6.03 -8.00
C GLY A 228 0.91 -4.65 -7.49
N VAL A 229 1.80 -3.68 -7.45
CA VAL A 229 1.54 -2.32 -6.98
C VAL A 229 1.80 -1.30 -8.08
N LEU A 230 0.84 -0.45 -8.38
CA LEU A 230 0.99 0.71 -9.24
C LEU A 230 0.82 1.98 -8.42
N ILE A 231 1.83 2.86 -8.44
CA ILE A 231 1.79 4.15 -7.76
C ILE A 231 2.04 5.24 -8.80
N GLU A 232 1.13 6.20 -8.87
CA GLU A 232 1.18 7.31 -9.81
C GLU A 232 0.98 8.65 -9.08
N ASN A 233 1.74 9.66 -9.47
CA ASN A 233 1.64 11.03 -8.92
C ASN A 233 1.45 11.04 -7.38
N THR A 234 2.35 10.32 -6.69
CA THR A 234 2.25 10.08 -5.25
C THR A 234 3.61 10.34 -4.61
N TYR A 235 3.63 10.90 -3.40
CA TYR A 235 4.87 11.21 -2.70
C TYR A 235 4.88 10.80 -1.23
N GLY A 236 6.10 10.83 -0.62
CA GLY A 236 6.30 10.64 0.82
C GLY A 236 5.84 9.28 1.36
N SER A 237 6.03 8.21 0.57
CA SER A 237 5.46 6.90 0.88
C SER A 237 6.51 5.84 1.19
N VAL A 238 6.11 4.76 1.85
CA VAL A 238 6.98 3.63 2.15
C VAL A 238 6.26 2.30 1.86
N LEU A 239 6.94 1.43 1.09
CA LEU A 239 6.53 0.04 0.87
C LEU A 239 7.63 -0.85 1.46
N SER A 240 7.35 -1.54 2.54
CA SER A 240 8.37 -2.29 3.27
C SER A 240 7.88 -3.63 3.80
N GLY A 241 8.72 -4.66 3.67
CA GLY A 241 8.42 -5.98 4.24
C GLY A 241 7.25 -6.69 3.59
N ASN A 242 6.93 -6.40 2.32
CA ASN A 242 5.88 -7.11 1.60
C ASN A 242 6.48 -8.30 0.84
N MET A 243 5.68 -9.36 0.69
CA MET A 243 5.89 -10.45 -0.26
C MET A 243 5.10 -10.16 -1.52
N ILE A 244 5.73 -10.20 -2.71
CA ILE A 244 5.08 -9.98 -4.00
C ILE A 244 5.53 -11.08 -4.95
N GLU A 245 4.62 -11.98 -5.28
CA GLU A 245 4.93 -13.20 -6.02
C GLU A 245 3.94 -13.41 -7.18
N GLU A 246 4.44 -14.00 -8.27
CA GLU A 246 3.67 -14.52 -9.41
C GLU A 246 2.71 -13.52 -10.08
N CYS A 247 2.93 -12.21 -9.94
CA CYS A 247 2.21 -11.22 -10.75
C CYS A 247 2.62 -11.34 -12.23
N ASN A 248 1.65 -11.39 -13.15
CA ASN A 248 1.95 -11.48 -14.59
C ASN A 248 2.64 -10.22 -15.12
N GLY A 249 2.39 -9.07 -14.51
CA GLY A 249 3.02 -7.78 -14.81
C GLY A 249 4.20 -7.44 -13.91
N ILE A 250 4.42 -6.14 -13.73
CA ILE A 250 5.48 -5.59 -12.87
C ILE A 250 5.04 -5.64 -11.41
N ALA A 251 5.91 -6.11 -10.52
CA ALA A 251 5.61 -6.19 -9.09
C ALA A 251 5.35 -4.81 -8.45
N ILE A 252 6.22 -3.82 -8.71
CA ILE A 252 6.05 -2.44 -8.22
C ILE A 252 6.37 -1.46 -9.36
N THR A 253 5.44 -0.57 -9.67
CA THR A 253 5.63 0.51 -10.65
C THR A 253 5.45 1.85 -9.97
N LEU A 254 6.43 2.76 -10.14
CA LEU A 254 6.32 4.20 -9.81
C LEU A 254 6.30 4.99 -11.12
N ASP A 255 5.25 5.79 -11.33
CA ASP A 255 5.06 6.55 -12.58
C ASP A 255 4.39 7.92 -12.30
N ARG A 256 4.40 8.80 -13.28
CA ARG A 256 3.75 10.12 -13.24
C ARG A 256 4.19 10.98 -12.05
N ASP A 257 5.49 11.33 -12.01
CA ASP A 257 6.07 12.23 -11.00
C ASP A 257 5.95 11.72 -9.55
N CYS A 258 6.29 10.45 -9.34
CA CYS A 258 6.42 9.93 -7.98
C CYS A 258 7.64 10.52 -7.28
N TYR A 259 7.52 10.91 -6.00
CA TYR A 259 8.59 11.56 -5.28
C TYR A 259 8.76 11.07 -3.84
N GLY A 260 10.05 10.88 -3.43
CA GLY A 260 10.40 10.61 -2.03
C GLY A 260 9.83 9.28 -1.49
N ILE A 261 9.81 8.24 -2.32
CA ILE A 261 9.26 6.93 -1.97
C ILE A 261 10.40 5.97 -1.61
N THR A 262 10.24 5.24 -0.52
CA THR A 262 11.15 4.18 -0.10
C THR A 262 10.54 2.81 -0.36
N LEU A 263 11.24 1.98 -1.16
CA LEU A 263 10.94 0.58 -1.42
C LEU A 263 11.99 -0.28 -0.73
N SER A 264 11.64 -0.91 0.40
CA SER A 264 12.65 -1.58 1.22
C SER A 264 12.21 -2.91 1.81
N ALA A 265 13.17 -3.82 1.96
CA ALA A 265 12.97 -5.11 2.65
C ALA A 265 11.80 -5.94 2.08
N ASN A 266 11.44 -5.75 0.80
CA ASN A 266 10.44 -6.57 0.14
C ASN A 266 11.08 -7.82 -0.45
N VAL A 267 10.33 -8.92 -0.50
CA VAL A 267 10.66 -10.11 -1.26
C VAL A 267 9.81 -10.08 -2.53
N ILE A 268 10.46 -10.02 -3.68
CA ILE A 268 9.84 -9.91 -5.00
C ILE A 268 10.30 -11.11 -5.83
N ALA A 269 9.38 -12.03 -6.14
CA ALA A 269 9.72 -13.31 -6.74
C ALA A 269 8.78 -13.69 -7.88
N HIS A 270 9.31 -14.33 -8.93
CA HIS A 270 8.54 -14.94 -10.02
C HIS A 270 7.60 -14.00 -10.78
N ASN A 271 7.83 -12.70 -10.76
CA ASN A 271 6.94 -11.73 -11.43
C ASN A 271 7.34 -11.53 -12.91
N GLY A 272 6.45 -10.92 -13.69
CA GLY A 272 6.75 -10.44 -15.03
C GLY A 272 7.95 -9.50 -15.06
N GLY A 273 7.98 -8.54 -14.15
CA GLY A 273 9.15 -7.71 -13.82
C GLY A 273 9.15 -7.33 -12.34
N GLY A 274 10.27 -6.82 -11.85
CA GLY A 274 10.43 -6.47 -10.44
C GLY A 274 9.94 -5.05 -10.14
N ILE A 275 10.85 -4.11 -10.05
CA ILE A 275 10.56 -2.69 -9.75
C ILE A 275 10.79 -1.86 -11.02
N SER A 276 9.80 -1.06 -11.42
CA SER A 276 9.92 -0.10 -12.52
C SER A 276 9.74 1.33 -12.01
N LEU A 277 10.79 2.14 -12.14
CA LEU A 277 10.80 3.56 -11.86
C LEU A 277 10.71 4.29 -13.21
N LEU A 278 9.49 4.61 -13.67
CA LEU A 278 9.24 5.20 -14.98
C LEU A 278 9.37 6.72 -14.96
N ASP A 279 8.84 7.34 -13.89
CA ASP A 279 8.92 8.76 -13.61
C ASP A 279 8.93 8.93 -12.09
N ALA A 280 10.15 8.81 -11.49
CA ALA A 280 10.34 8.74 -10.04
C ALA A 280 11.59 9.52 -9.61
N HIS A 281 11.46 10.32 -8.56
CA HIS A 281 12.50 11.22 -8.10
C HIS A 281 12.76 11.13 -6.60
N GLY A 282 14.03 11.21 -6.20
CA GLY A 282 14.40 11.20 -4.79
C GLY A 282 13.94 9.95 -4.04
N CYS A 283 13.90 8.81 -4.72
CA CYS A 283 13.43 7.54 -4.19
C CYS A 283 14.58 6.63 -3.75
N ALA A 284 14.30 5.71 -2.85
CA ALA A 284 15.25 4.69 -2.41
C ALA A 284 14.74 3.28 -2.66
N VAL A 285 15.59 2.43 -3.23
CA VAL A 285 15.36 0.98 -3.40
C VAL A 285 16.43 0.27 -2.58
N SER A 286 16.05 -0.31 -1.44
CA SER A 286 17.05 -0.82 -0.49
C SER A 286 16.67 -2.13 0.18
N ALA A 287 17.66 -2.98 0.38
CA ALA A 287 17.49 -4.24 1.11
C ALA A 287 16.37 -5.16 0.60
N ASN A 288 16.00 -5.08 -0.69
CA ASN A 288 15.03 -5.98 -1.29
C ASN A 288 15.71 -7.25 -1.79
N THR A 289 14.96 -8.34 -1.81
CA THR A 289 15.32 -9.58 -2.51
C THR A 289 14.49 -9.69 -3.75
N LEU A 290 15.14 -9.65 -4.94
CA LEU A 290 14.51 -9.78 -6.23
C LEU A 290 15.02 -11.06 -6.90
N THR A 291 14.12 -12.01 -7.15
CA THR A 291 14.51 -13.31 -7.69
C THR A 291 13.58 -13.79 -8.80
N ILE A 292 14.15 -14.26 -9.89
CA ILE A 292 13.43 -14.83 -11.04
C ILE A 292 12.44 -13.82 -11.65
N MET A 293 12.95 -12.67 -12.10
CA MET A 293 12.17 -11.72 -12.90
C MET A 293 12.25 -12.04 -14.38
N LYS A 294 11.12 -11.99 -15.09
CA LYS A 294 11.06 -12.37 -16.52
C LYS A 294 11.65 -11.29 -17.43
N THR A 295 11.44 -10.01 -17.11
CA THR A 295 11.94 -8.89 -17.94
C THR A 295 13.12 -8.17 -17.29
N ASP A 296 12.89 -7.33 -16.29
CA ASP A 296 13.89 -6.57 -15.56
C ASP A 296 13.61 -6.69 -14.05
N ALA A 297 14.65 -6.96 -13.25
CA ALA A 297 14.48 -6.97 -11.80
C ALA A 297 14.33 -5.54 -11.26
N LEU A 298 15.07 -4.60 -11.83
CA LEU A 298 14.92 -3.16 -11.56
C LEU A 298 15.11 -2.39 -12.86
N PHE A 299 14.13 -1.60 -13.24
CA PHE A 299 14.20 -0.66 -14.35
C PHE A 299 14.17 0.78 -13.83
N ILE A 300 15.15 1.61 -14.22
CA ILE A 300 15.16 3.03 -13.95
C ILE A 300 15.11 3.77 -15.28
N GLY A 301 13.98 4.37 -15.58
CA GLY A 301 13.67 5.01 -16.85
C GLY A 301 14.17 6.45 -16.99
N PRO A 302 14.08 7.02 -18.19
CA PRO A 302 14.70 8.30 -18.55
C PRO A 302 14.10 9.52 -17.82
N ASN A 303 12.87 9.41 -17.34
CA ASN A 303 12.25 10.47 -16.54
C ASN A 303 12.58 10.37 -15.04
N SER A 304 13.42 9.40 -14.64
CA SER A 304 13.73 9.15 -13.24
C SER A 304 15.12 9.68 -12.86
N GLY A 305 15.27 10.11 -11.62
CA GLY A 305 16.57 10.57 -11.13
C GLY A 305 16.62 10.77 -9.61
N ARG A 306 17.86 11.02 -9.09
CA ARG A 306 18.13 11.13 -7.65
C ARG A 306 17.72 9.87 -6.90
N ILE A 307 18.06 8.70 -7.48
CA ILE A 307 17.70 7.37 -6.98
C ILE A 307 18.90 6.76 -6.24
N THR A 308 18.61 6.18 -5.09
CA THR A 308 19.57 5.34 -4.37
C THR A 308 19.15 3.88 -4.44
N VAL A 309 20.04 3.00 -4.95
CA VAL A 309 19.84 1.54 -5.02
C VAL A 309 20.93 0.89 -4.16
N THR A 310 20.57 0.37 -3.00
CA THR A 310 21.58 -0.11 -2.05
C THR A 310 21.17 -1.38 -1.29
N GLY A 311 22.12 -2.30 -1.13
CA GLY A 311 21.95 -3.48 -0.29
C GLY A 311 20.90 -4.46 -0.79
N ASN A 312 20.55 -4.44 -2.09
CA ASN A 312 19.60 -5.39 -2.65
C ASN A 312 20.29 -6.67 -3.11
N ASN A 313 19.54 -7.76 -3.12
CA ASN A 313 19.96 -9.04 -3.67
C ASN A 313 19.16 -9.32 -4.95
N PHE A 314 19.83 -9.35 -6.09
CA PHE A 314 19.30 -9.72 -7.39
C PHE A 314 19.80 -11.12 -7.71
N SER A 315 18.94 -12.12 -7.77
CA SER A 315 19.38 -13.49 -7.90
C SER A 315 18.53 -14.34 -8.85
N ASN A 316 19.22 -15.26 -9.48
CA ASN A 316 18.58 -16.46 -9.96
C ASN A 316 18.51 -17.43 -8.79
N SER A 317 17.34 -17.84 -8.36
CA SER A 317 17.26 -18.81 -7.30
C SER A 317 17.72 -20.17 -7.79
N HIS A 318 19.02 -20.43 -7.76
CA HIS A 318 19.55 -21.77 -7.77
C HIS A 318 19.12 -22.50 -6.50
N ILE A 319 17.88 -22.87 -6.44
CA ILE A 319 17.42 -23.81 -5.43
C ILE A 319 17.86 -25.18 -5.91
N GLY A 320 19.13 -25.48 -5.70
CA GLY A 320 19.75 -26.78 -5.73
C GLY A 320 19.44 -27.68 -6.93
N GLN A 321 20.45 -28.24 -7.49
CA GLN A 321 20.34 -29.37 -8.43
C GLN A 321 19.98 -30.63 -7.62
N GLY A 322 18.71 -30.80 -7.24
CA GLY A 322 18.32 -32.01 -6.56
C GLY A 322 16.80 -32.24 -6.56
N PRO A 323 16.36 -33.50 -6.55
CA PRO A 323 14.95 -33.86 -6.75
C PRO A 323 13.99 -33.39 -5.64
N LYS A 324 14.48 -32.72 -4.60
CA LYS A 324 13.68 -32.30 -3.45
C LYS A 324 13.42 -30.79 -3.37
N LEU A 325 13.92 -29.99 -4.30
CA LEU A 325 13.97 -28.53 -4.14
C LEU A 325 13.48 -27.77 -5.38
N VAL A 326 12.72 -28.39 -6.26
CA VAL A 326 12.18 -27.71 -7.45
C VAL A 326 10.93 -26.94 -7.03
N LYS A 327 11.09 -25.66 -6.82
CA LYS A 327 9.96 -24.71 -6.73
C LYS A 327 9.79 -23.86 -7.99
N ARG A 328 10.58 -24.15 -9.02
CA ARG A 328 10.59 -23.41 -10.25
C ARG A 328 9.73 -24.12 -11.29
N ALA A 329 8.80 -23.41 -11.92
CA ALA A 329 8.08 -23.95 -13.07
C ALA A 329 9.04 -24.21 -14.25
N GLU A 330 8.78 -25.21 -15.09
CA GLU A 330 9.65 -25.59 -16.21
C GLU A 330 9.94 -24.44 -17.19
N ASN A 331 9.00 -23.50 -17.33
CA ASN A 331 9.11 -22.34 -18.21
C ASN A 331 9.66 -21.08 -17.51
N ASP A 332 9.97 -21.14 -16.24
CA ASP A 332 10.45 -20.00 -15.46
C ASP A 332 11.99 -19.94 -15.47
N LEU A 333 12.54 -19.77 -16.65
CA LEU A 333 13.98 -19.84 -16.90
C LEU A 333 14.69 -18.48 -16.79
N ALA A 334 13.93 -17.37 -16.79
CA ALA A 334 14.48 -16.03 -16.76
C ALA A 334 14.80 -15.58 -15.33
N ALA A 335 15.93 -14.91 -15.17
CA ALA A 335 16.30 -14.19 -13.97
C ALA A 335 17.02 -12.92 -14.41
N ALA A 336 16.27 -11.88 -14.67
CA ALA A 336 16.79 -10.63 -15.21
C ALA A 336 17.47 -9.78 -14.14
N GLY A 337 18.38 -8.92 -14.57
CA GLY A 337 19.11 -7.96 -13.75
C GLY A 337 18.51 -6.56 -13.77
N MET A 338 19.35 -5.57 -13.55
CA MET A 338 18.99 -4.17 -13.50
C MET A 338 19.24 -3.45 -14.82
N VAL A 339 18.36 -2.54 -15.21
CA VAL A 339 18.51 -1.64 -16.37
C VAL A 339 18.48 -0.19 -15.91
N ALA A 340 19.51 0.57 -16.28
CA ALA A 340 19.56 2.03 -16.18
C ALA A 340 19.38 2.63 -17.58
N ASP A 341 18.21 3.18 -17.86
CA ASP A 341 17.81 3.67 -19.17
C ASP A 341 17.66 5.19 -19.18
N GLY A 342 18.67 5.92 -19.67
CA GLY A 342 18.64 7.37 -19.80
C GLY A 342 18.44 8.14 -18.48
N CYS A 343 18.44 7.44 -17.35
CA CYS A 343 18.25 8.04 -16.02
C CYS A 343 19.46 8.86 -15.59
N ARG A 344 19.31 9.64 -14.51
CA ARG A 344 20.37 10.53 -14.02
C ARG A 344 20.44 10.60 -12.50
N ASP A 345 21.60 11.05 -12.01
CA ASP A 345 21.80 11.35 -10.58
C ASP A 345 21.50 10.12 -9.69
N CYS A 346 22.09 8.95 -10.00
CA CYS A 346 21.82 7.73 -9.24
C CYS A 346 23.07 7.18 -8.57
N VAL A 347 22.89 6.59 -7.40
CA VAL A 347 23.90 5.82 -6.70
C VAL A 347 23.45 4.37 -6.60
N ILE A 348 24.25 3.45 -7.13
CA ILE A 348 24.03 2.00 -7.10
C ILE A 348 25.19 1.36 -6.32
N SER A 349 24.93 0.94 -5.08
CA SER A 349 26.02 0.49 -4.22
C SER A 349 25.66 -0.64 -3.27
N GLY A 350 26.63 -1.51 -2.98
CA GLY A 350 26.47 -2.58 -2.00
C GLY A 350 25.44 -3.64 -2.38
N ASN A 351 25.13 -3.81 -3.65
CA ASN A 351 24.18 -4.82 -4.13
C ASN A 351 24.90 -6.12 -4.52
N VAL A 352 24.20 -7.24 -4.44
CA VAL A 352 24.65 -8.52 -4.93
C VAL A 352 23.84 -8.90 -6.18
N PHE A 353 24.52 -9.25 -7.27
CA PHE A 353 23.95 -9.77 -8.52
C PHE A 353 24.51 -11.16 -8.74
N SER A 354 23.67 -12.19 -8.76
CA SER A 354 24.15 -13.58 -8.80
C SER A 354 23.37 -14.46 -9.77
N GLY A 355 24.10 -15.09 -10.70
CA GLY A 355 23.60 -16.10 -11.62
C GLY A 355 22.50 -15.63 -12.56
N LEU A 356 22.44 -14.35 -12.86
CA LEU A 356 21.37 -13.77 -13.70
C LEU A 356 21.48 -14.24 -15.15
N THR A 357 20.36 -14.36 -15.82
CA THR A 357 20.26 -14.75 -17.23
C THR A 357 20.45 -13.58 -18.20
N THR A 358 20.40 -12.36 -17.70
CA THR A 358 20.75 -11.12 -18.42
C THR A 358 21.98 -10.48 -17.78
N LYS A 359 22.35 -9.26 -18.19
CA LYS A 359 23.40 -8.51 -17.50
C LYS A 359 22.96 -8.15 -16.08
N ALA A 360 23.89 -8.15 -15.14
CA ALA A 360 23.67 -7.65 -13.79
C ALA A 360 23.19 -6.20 -13.80
N ILE A 361 23.92 -5.37 -14.55
CA ILE A 361 23.61 -3.96 -14.81
C ILE A 361 23.78 -3.71 -16.29
N GLU A 362 22.70 -3.26 -16.92
CA GLU A 362 22.68 -2.87 -18.33
C GLU A 362 22.47 -1.36 -18.44
N LEU A 363 23.27 -0.69 -19.27
CA LEU A 363 23.15 0.73 -19.55
C LEU A 363 22.49 0.93 -20.92
N ARG A 364 21.39 1.70 -20.95
CA ARG A 364 20.68 2.08 -22.19
C ARG A 364 20.54 3.59 -22.28
N ASN A 365 20.49 4.13 -23.49
CA ASN A 365 20.17 5.52 -23.79
C ASN A 365 20.99 6.57 -23.00
N SER A 366 22.29 6.29 -22.80
CA SER A 366 23.27 7.20 -22.19
C SER A 366 22.85 7.81 -20.85
N PRO A 367 22.66 7.00 -19.80
CA PRO A 367 22.42 7.53 -18.46
C PRO A 367 23.59 8.40 -18.00
N SER A 368 23.34 9.37 -17.11
CA SER A 368 24.34 10.36 -16.71
C SER A 368 24.39 10.60 -15.20
N ASN A 369 25.55 11.02 -14.71
CA ASN A 369 25.81 11.25 -13.29
C ASN A 369 25.44 10.03 -12.40
N LEU A 370 25.99 8.87 -12.77
CA LEU A 370 25.80 7.63 -12.02
C LEU A 370 27.06 7.22 -11.29
N ARG A 371 26.91 6.72 -10.08
CA ARG A 371 27.99 6.13 -9.29
C ARG A 371 27.69 4.67 -8.96
N PHE A 372 28.64 3.80 -9.29
CA PHE A 372 28.61 2.36 -8.95
C PHE A 372 29.74 2.10 -7.95
N ALA A 373 29.43 1.46 -6.82
CA ALA A 373 30.45 1.18 -5.80
C ALA A 373 30.07 -0.03 -4.94
N SER A 374 31.07 -0.86 -4.66
CA SER A 374 30.94 -1.99 -3.73
C SER A 374 29.81 -2.99 -4.11
N ASN A 375 29.52 -3.14 -5.40
CA ASN A 375 28.58 -4.15 -5.88
C ASN A 375 29.35 -5.46 -6.17
N LEU A 376 28.73 -6.58 -5.85
CA LEU A 376 29.25 -7.90 -6.15
C LEU A 376 28.49 -8.52 -7.31
N VAL A 377 29.20 -8.86 -8.40
CA VAL A 377 28.66 -9.56 -9.58
C VAL A 377 29.24 -10.95 -9.63
N VAL A 378 28.38 -11.97 -9.61
CA VAL A 378 28.76 -13.38 -9.58
C VAL A 378 28.00 -14.15 -10.68
N ASP A 379 28.73 -14.90 -11.49
CA ASP A 379 28.18 -15.78 -12.52
C ASP A 379 27.22 -15.09 -13.51
N CYS A 380 27.45 -13.80 -13.80
CA CYS A 380 26.74 -13.03 -14.84
C CYS A 380 27.64 -11.90 -15.35
N THR A 381 27.23 -11.27 -16.47
CA THR A 381 27.95 -10.13 -17.06
C THR A 381 27.38 -8.80 -16.59
N SER A 382 28.13 -7.70 -16.79
CA SER A 382 27.70 -6.33 -16.46
C SER A 382 28.33 -5.35 -17.46
N ASP A 383 27.59 -4.25 -17.76
CA ASP A 383 28.14 -3.13 -18.55
C ASP A 383 29.06 -2.23 -17.75
N VAL A 384 29.05 -2.35 -16.43
CA VAL A 384 29.84 -1.54 -15.52
C VAL A 384 30.74 -2.43 -14.65
N THR A 385 31.89 -1.87 -14.28
CA THR A 385 32.77 -2.44 -13.27
C THR A 385 32.49 -1.82 -11.90
N ASP A 386 32.95 -2.45 -10.85
CA ASP A 386 32.87 -1.84 -9.51
C ASP A 386 33.73 -0.57 -9.44
N ASP A 387 33.33 0.37 -8.60
CA ASP A 387 33.94 1.70 -8.47
C ASP A 387 33.92 2.59 -9.74
N GLN A 388 33.02 2.31 -10.67
CA GLN A 388 32.83 3.11 -11.87
C GLN A 388 31.92 4.33 -11.62
N SER A 389 32.25 5.44 -12.29
CA SER A 389 31.38 6.61 -12.38
C SER A 389 31.08 6.95 -13.83
N ILE A 390 29.82 7.29 -14.10
CA ILE A 390 29.38 7.90 -15.34
C ILE A 390 29.24 9.40 -15.07
N PRO A 391 29.97 10.29 -15.75
CA PRO A 391 29.94 11.71 -15.45
C PRO A 391 28.57 12.34 -15.77
N ALA A 392 28.30 13.49 -15.20
CA ALA A 392 27.18 14.33 -15.60
C ALA A 392 27.36 14.77 -17.06
N THR A 393 26.28 14.76 -17.83
CA THR A 393 26.28 15.36 -19.15
C THR A 393 26.43 16.88 -18.98
N ALA A 394 27.37 17.50 -19.67
CA ALA A 394 27.51 18.94 -19.64
C ALA A 394 26.19 19.59 -20.09
N VAL A 395 25.61 20.40 -19.23
CA VAL A 395 24.45 21.22 -19.63
C VAL A 395 24.98 22.23 -20.65
N GLN A 396 24.57 22.09 -21.90
CA GLN A 396 24.76 23.17 -22.87
C GLN A 396 23.83 24.30 -22.44
N GLU A 397 24.41 25.40 -21.86
CA GLU A 397 23.72 26.63 -21.56
C GLU A 397 23.21 27.31 -22.86
#